data_6cec969e7d99736bbc0f0c4dec535559
#
_entry.id   6cec969e7d99736bbc0f0c4dec535559
#
_cell.length_a   1.000
_cell.length_b   1.000
_cell.length_c   1.000
_cell.angle_alpha   90.00
_cell.angle_beta   90.00
_cell.angle_gamma   90.00
#
_symmetry.space_group_name_H-M   'P 1'
#
loop_
_entity.id
_entity.type
_entity.pdbx_description
1 polymer ?
#
loop_
_entity_poly.entity_id
_entity_poly.type
_entity_poly.pdbx_seq_one_letter_code
_entity_poly.pdbx_strand_id
1 'polypeptide(L)'
;MSQYERPFTDEDREKVVKRYTQRFAEFGYSQEACGWGKKGRQQLRFEILCSYWNLTGMRILDLGAGFGDLFHFLKIKDIESYFGVELTPAMVKEGLAQYGSDPRFHLFVGDASDLALVPQCDISIISGLFNFKLESGDNYSFIEQTLKTAFEKSNSGCAANFVTDRVDYTEDLIFNARPETILTIALGITKNIAMRFDYMPFEFSIFLNKHQSFDPSVAVFDSIRGDARE
;
A
#
# COMPACT_ATOMS: atom_id res chain seq x y z
N MET A 1 -29.86 9.07 8.12
CA MET A 1 -28.42 8.75 7.93
C MET A 1 -28.09 9.21 6.53
N SER A 2 -27.26 10.24 6.39
CA SER A 2 -26.84 10.84 5.11
C SER A 2 -26.14 9.75 4.29
N GLN A 3 -26.58 9.55 3.04
CA GLN A 3 -25.84 8.83 2.02
C GLN A 3 -24.57 9.64 1.71
N TYR A 4 -23.53 9.49 2.52
CA TYR A 4 -22.21 9.85 2.05
C TYR A 4 -21.84 8.80 0.98
N GLU A 5 -21.84 9.23 -0.27
CA GLU A 5 -21.34 8.43 -1.38
C GLU A 5 -19.95 7.91 -0.97
N ARG A 6 -19.76 6.60 -1.06
CA ARG A 6 -18.46 6.00 -0.76
C ARG A 6 -17.46 6.56 -1.77
N PRO A 7 -16.29 7.07 -1.34
CA PRO A 7 -15.33 7.70 -2.26
C PRO A 7 -14.79 6.71 -3.32
N PHE A 8 -14.87 5.41 -3.06
CA PHE A 8 -14.65 4.33 -4.01
C PHE A 8 -16.00 3.69 -4.28
N THR A 9 -16.60 4.01 -5.43
CA THR A 9 -17.97 3.60 -5.78
C THR A 9 -18.04 2.15 -6.24
N ASP A 10 -19.25 1.57 -6.27
CA ASP A 10 -19.43 0.21 -6.78
C ASP A 10 -19.10 0.14 -8.28
N GLU A 11 -19.37 1.21 -9.04
CA GLU A 11 -19.01 1.30 -10.46
C GLU A 11 -17.49 1.28 -10.66
N ASP A 12 -16.73 2.03 -9.85
CA ASP A 12 -15.27 2.02 -9.92
C ASP A 12 -14.69 0.65 -9.50
N ARG A 13 -15.30 -0.02 -8.50
CA ARG A 13 -14.92 -1.39 -8.11
C ARG A 13 -15.08 -2.38 -9.25
N GLU A 14 -16.23 -2.34 -9.93
CA GLU A 14 -16.48 -3.21 -11.08
C GLU A 14 -15.47 -2.97 -12.21
N LYS A 15 -15.14 -1.71 -12.50
CA LYS A 15 -14.12 -1.34 -13.49
C LYS A 15 -12.74 -1.87 -13.13
N VAL A 16 -12.33 -1.72 -11.87
CA VAL A 16 -11.05 -2.24 -11.36
C VAL A 16 -11.00 -3.77 -11.49
N VAL A 17 -12.01 -4.47 -10.98
CA VAL A 17 -12.08 -5.96 -11.07
C VAL A 17 -12.05 -6.42 -12.51
N LYS A 18 -12.84 -5.81 -13.39
CA LYS A 18 -12.88 -6.14 -14.83
C LYS A 18 -11.50 -5.94 -15.48
N ARG A 19 -10.86 -4.78 -15.22
CA ARG A 19 -9.54 -4.48 -15.76
C ARG A 19 -8.49 -5.51 -15.36
N TYR A 20 -8.36 -5.79 -14.07
CA TYR A 20 -7.34 -6.72 -13.59
C TYR A 20 -7.64 -8.18 -13.92
N THR A 21 -8.92 -8.58 -14.00
CA THR A 21 -9.32 -9.88 -14.53
C THR A 21 -8.92 -10.05 -16.01
N GLN A 22 -9.13 -9.03 -16.85
CA GLN A 22 -8.72 -9.05 -18.25
C GLN A 22 -7.21 -9.09 -18.40
N ARG A 23 -6.47 -8.28 -17.63
CA ARG A 23 -5.00 -8.31 -17.65
C ARG A 23 -4.45 -9.67 -17.20
N PHE A 24 -5.04 -10.27 -16.17
CA PHE A 24 -4.64 -11.61 -15.75
C PHE A 24 -4.92 -12.65 -16.81
N ALA A 25 -6.05 -12.58 -17.52
CA ALA A 25 -6.35 -13.48 -18.62
C ALA A 25 -5.37 -13.34 -19.81
N GLU A 26 -4.87 -12.11 -20.06
CA GLU A 26 -3.93 -11.80 -21.14
C GLU A 26 -2.48 -12.17 -20.79
N PHE A 27 -2.01 -11.80 -19.60
CA PHE A 27 -0.59 -11.87 -19.20
C PHE A 27 -0.27 -13.01 -18.22
N GLY A 28 -1.30 -13.73 -17.72
CA GLY A 28 -1.12 -14.76 -16.69
C GLY A 28 -0.56 -14.22 -15.39
N TYR A 29 0.04 -15.10 -14.60
CA TYR A 29 0.76 -14.71 -13.38
C TYR A 29 2.06 -13.98 -13.76
N SER A 30 2.02 -12.66 -13.72
CA SER A 30 3.14 -11.81 -14.13
C SER A 30 3.02 -10.39 -13.54
N GLN A 31 4.11 -9.65 -13.55
CA GLN A 31 4.12 -8.23 -13.15
C GLN A 31 3.28 -7.36 -14.10
N GLU A 32 3.23 -7.72 -15.39
CA GLU A 32 2.41 -7.07 -16.40
C GLU A 32 0.92 -7.15 -16.05
N ALA A 33 0.44 -8.28 -15.53
CA ALA A 33 -0.94 -8.42 -15.09
C ALA A 33 -1.31 -7.42 -13.99
N CYS A 34 -0.39 -7.14 -13.06
CA CYS A 34 -0.55 -6.12 -12.02
C CYS A 34 -0.41 -4.68 -12.53
N GLY A 35 -0.15 -4.46 -13.83
CA GLY A 35 0.06 -3.13 -14.39
C GLY A 35 1.46 -2.55 -14.16
N TRP A 36 2.38 -3.34 -13.63
CA TRP A 36 3.76 -2.93 -13.48
C TRP A 36 4.46 -2.93 -14.85
N GLY A 37 5.16 -1.85 -15.14
CA GLY A 37 5.88 -1.70 -16.40
C GLY A 37 7.15 -2.56 -16.46
N LYS A 38 8.32 -1.93 -16.63
CA LYS A 38 9.59 -2.63 -16.78
C LYS A 38 9.94 -3.51 -15.58
N LYS A 39 10.54 -4.67 -15.86
CA LYS A 39 11.04 -5.63 -14.87
C LYS A 39 11.91 -4.93 -13.78
N GLY A 40 11.72 -5.34 -12.53
CA GLY A 40 12.45 -4.84 -11.36
C GLY A 40 11.82 -3.61 -10.67
N ARG A 41 10.90 -2.89 -11.29
CA ARG A 41 10.26 -1.72 -10.66
C ARG A 41 9.36 -2.10 -9.48
N GLN A 42 8.69 -3.25 -9.55
CA GLN A 42 7.88 -3.75 -8.43
C GLN A 42 8.77 -4.04 -7.22
N GLN A 43 9.89 -4.74 -7.42
CA GLN A 43 10.82 -5.07 -6.34
C GLN A 43 11.38 -3.80 -5.67
N LEU A 44 11.78 -2.80 -6.46
CA LEU A 44 12.28 -1.53 -5.91
C LEU A 44 11.23 -0.84 -5.03
N ARG A 45 9.94 -0.88 -5.42
CA ARG A 45 8.86 -0.34 -4.58
C ARG A 45 8.75 -1.08 -3.24
N PHE A 46 8.82 -2.41 -3.27
CA PHE A 46 8.82 -3.21 -2.06
C PHE A 46 10.01 -2.89 -1.16
N GLU A 47 11.21 -2.75 -1.73
CA GLU A 47 12.40 -2.34 -1.00
C GLU A 47 12.22 -0.99 -0.31
N ILE A 48 11.68 0.00 -1.02
CA ILE A 48 11.44 1.34 -0.48
C ILE A 48 10.37 1.29 0.61
N LEU A 49 9.19 0.74 0.33
CA LEU A 49 8.07 0.72 1.28
C LEU A 49 8.39 -0.07 2.56
N CYS A 50 9.24 -1.09 2.45
CA CYS A 50 9.67 -1.92 3.57
C CYS A 50 10.95 -1.44 4.27
N SER A 51 11.53 -0.30 3.84
CA SER A 51 12.84 0.17 4.36
C SER A 51 12.75 0.94 5.68
N TYR A 52 11.58 1.42 6.06
CA TYR A 52 11.42 2.35 7.18
C TYR A 52 11.43 1.65 8.55
N TRP A 53 10.99 0.39 8.61
CA TRP A 53 10.91 -0.38 9.86
C TRP A 53 11.73 -1.68 9.77
N ASN A 54 12.18 -2.17 10.91
CA ASN A 54 12.62 -3.56 11.00
C ASN A 54 11.39 -4.48 11.04
N LEU A 55 11.20 -5.27 10.00
CA LEU A 55 9.99 -6.08 9.82
C LEU A 55 10.09 -7.48 10.45
N THR A 56 11.24 -7.85 11.06
CA THR A 56 11.44 -9.15 11.73
C THR A 56 10.39 -9.35 12.82
N GLY A 57 9.70 -10.49 12.78
CA GLY A 57 8.65 -10.85 13.74
C GLY A 57 7.38 -10.03 13.64
N MET A 58 7.21 -9.20 12.60
CA MET A 58 6.03 -8.34 12.42
C MET A 58 4.94 -9.01 11.60
N ARG A 59 3.70 -8.65 11.89
CA ARG A 59 2.50 -8.95 11.09
C ARG A 59 2.29 -7.85 10.07
N ILE A 60 2.30 -8.20 8.80
CA ILE A 60 2.23 -7.25 7.68
C ILE A 60 0.85 -7.31 7.03
N LEU A 61 0.23 -6.16 6.84
CA LEU A 61 -0.99 -5.99 6.04
C LEU A 61 -0.61 -5.38 4.68
N ASP A 62 -1.08 -5.99 3.59
CA ASP A 62 -0.88 -5.53 2.21
C ASP A 62 -2.24 -5.20 1.58
N LEU A 63 -2.47 -3.92 1.27
CA LEU A 63 -3.73 -3.44 0.70
C LEU A 63 -3.57 -3.23 -0.82
N GLY A 64 -4.45 -3.89 -1.58
CA GLY A 64 -4.30 -4.02 -3.04
C GLY A 64 -3.21 -5.02 -3.38
N ALA A 65 -3.19 -6.16 -2.69
CA ALA A 65 -2.11 -7.14 -2.68
C ALA A 65 -1.83 -7.80 -4.04
N GLY A 66 -2.76 -7.72 -5.00
CA GLY A 66 -2.64 -8.42 -6.26
C GLY A 66 -2.54 -9.93 -6.05
N PHE A 67 -1.45 -10.54 -6.52
CA PHE A 67 -1.15 -11.96 -6.27
C PHE A 67 -0.52 -12.22 -4.89
N GLY A 68 -0.22 -11.17 -4.11
CA GLY A 68 0.51 -11.30 -2.85
C GLY A 68 2.04 -11.36 -3.02
N ASP A 69 2.58 -10.85 -4.12
CA ASP A 69 4.02 -10.89 -4.43
C ASP A 69 4.91 -10.20 -3.39
N LEU A 70 4.35 -9.26 -2.64
CA LEU A 70 5.04 -8.65 -1.50
C LEU A 70 5.45 -9.72 -0.46
N PHE A 71 4.64 -10.78 -0.26
CA PHE A 71 5.01 -11.88 0.61
C PHE A 71 6.29 -12.59 0.15
N HIS A 72 6.46 -12.81 -1.18
CA HIS A 72 7.68 -13.41 -1.70
C HIS A 72 8.93 -12.59 -1.34
N PHE A 73 8.82 -11.27 -1.38
CA PHE A 73 9.89 -10.36 -0.94
C PHE A 73 10.10 -10.41 0.58
N LEU A 74 9.01 -10.52 1.36
CA LEU A 74 9.06 -10.45 2.83
C LEU A 74 9.44 -11.77 3.51
N LYS A 75 9.18 -12.92 2.88
CA LYS A 75 9.42 -14.23 3.53
C LYS A 75 10.85 -14.46 3.99
N ILE A 76 11.82 -13.79 3.35
CA ILE A 76 13.25 -13.84 3.75
C ILE A 76 13.60 -12.89 4.90
N LYS A 77 12.67 -12.00 5.30
CA LYS A 77 12.86 -11.05 6.39
C LYS A 77 12.35 -11.54 7.74
N ASP A 78 11.99 -12.84 7.82
CA ASP A 78 11.51 -13.49 9.04
C ASP A 78 10.31 -12.79 9.68
N ILE A 79 9.30 -12.43 8.87
CA ILE A 79 8.03 -11.86 9.35
C ILE A 79 7.21 -12.92 10.10
N GLU A 80 6.36 -12.50 11.05
CA GLU A 80 5.44 -13.40 11.75
C GLU A 80 4.34 -13.89 10.81
N SER A 81 3.66 -12.96 10.10
CA SER A 81 2.59 -13.30 9.18
C SER A 81 2.33 -12.17 8.17
N TYR A 82 1.67 -12.52 7.08
CA TYR A 82 1.25 -11.63 6.00
C TYR A 82 -0.24 -11.77 5.77
N PHE A 83 -0.93 -10.65 5.66
CA PHE A 83 -2.36 -10.55 5.38
C PHE A 83 -2.56 -9.64 4.17
N GLY A 84 -2.87 -10.23 3.02
CA GLY A 84 -3.19 -9.49 1.80
C GLY A 84 -4.70 -9.31 1.63
N VAL A 85 -5.11 -8.12 1.20
CA VAL A 85 -6.49 -7.83 0.79
C VAL A 85 -6.46 -7.37 -0.67
N GLU A 86 -7.19 -8.08 -1.53
CA GLU A 86 -7.25 -7.82 -2.97
C GLU A 86 -8.70 -7.90 -3.47
N LEU A 87 -9.09 -6.93 -4.29
CA LEU A 87 -10.46 -6.82 -4.79
C LEU A 87 -10.79 -7.86 -5.88
N THR A 88 -9.79 -8.32 -6.65
CA THR A 88 -9.94 -9.18 -7.84
C THR A 88 -9.87 -10.66 -7.47
N PRO A 89 -11.02 -11.42 -7.47
CA PRO A 89 -11.03 -12.82 -7.03
C PRO A 89 -10.09 -13.74 -7.82
N ALA A 90 -9.89 -13.46 -9.11
CA ALA A 90 -8.99 -14.25 -9.95
C ALA A 90 -7.53 -14.14 -9.52
N MET A 91 -7.09 -12.94 -9.09
CA MET A 91 -5.74 -12.71 -8.58
C MET A 91 -5.54 -13.36 -7.21
N VAL A 92 -6.55 -13.26 -6.32
CA VAL A 92 -6.52 -13.95 -5.02
C VAL A 92 -6.39 -15.47 -5.20
N LYS A 93 -7.18 -16.06 -6.09
CA LYS A 93 -7.12 -17.51 -6.39
C LYS A 93 -5.72 -17.92 -6.84
N GLU A 94 -5.12 -17.16 -7.73
CA GLU A 94 -3.75 -17.43 -8.22
C GLU A 94 -2.72 -17.24 -7.11
N GLY A 95 -2.79 -16.16 -6.32
CA GLY A 95 -1.88 -15.92 -5.19
C GLY A 95 -1.92 -17.03 -4.15
N LEU A 96 -3.11 -17.55 -3.83
CA LEU A 96 -3.27 -18.72 -2.96
C LEU A 96 -2.65 -19.99 -3.57
N ALA A 97 -2.70 -20.15 -4.88
CA ALA A 97 -2.02 -21.28 -5.56
C ALA A 97 -0.49 -21.15 -5.49
N GLN A 98 0.03 -19.93 -5.56
CA GLN A 98 1.48 -19.66 -5.51
C GLN A 98 2.06 -19.76 -4.09
N TYR A 99 1.37 -19.20 -3.10
CA TYR A 99 1.95 -18.97 -1.76
C TYR A 99 1.17 -19.62 -0.62
N GLY A 100 -0.05 -20.12 -0.86
CA GLY A 100 -0.96 -20.61 0.20
C GLY A 100 -0.46 -21.86 0.96
N SER A 101 0.63 -22.49 0.52
CA SER A 101 1.29 -23.57 1.28
C SER A 101 2.12 -23.06 2.45
N ASP A 102 2.51 -21.79 2.51
CA ASP A 102 3.21 -21.19 3.65
C ASP A 102 2.18 -20.76 4.72
N PRO A 103 2.25 -21.27 5.96
CA PRO A 103 1.26 -20.98 6.98
C PRO A 103 1.21 -19.50 7.42
N ARG A 104 2.22 -18.71 7.06
CA ARG A 104 2.27 -17.28 7.33
C ARG A 104 1.48 -16.44 6.32
N PHE A 105 1.12 -17.04 5.16
CA PHE A 105 0.47 -16.33 4.06
C PHE A 105 -1.04 -16.43 4.14
N HIS A 106 -1.71 -15.28 4.21
CA HIS A 106 -3.16 -15.16 4.17
C HIS A 106 -3.53 -14.11 3.12
N LEU A 107 -4.40 -14.49 2.16
CA LEU A 107 -4.86 -13.58 1.10
C LEU A 107 -6.38 -13.68 0.99
N PHE A 108 -7.06 -12.53 1.04
CA PHE A 108 -8.51 -12.42 1.08
C PHE A 108 -9.04 -11.61 -0.11
N VAL A 109 -10.19 -12.03 -0.64
CA VAL A 109 -10.98 -11.16 -1.52
C VAL A 109 -11.68 -10.13 -0.66
N GLY A 110 -11.39 -8.84 -0.89
CA GLY A 110 -11.97 -7.77 -0.09
C GLY A 110 -11.62 -6.39 -0.61
N ASP A 111 -12.28 -5.40 -0.03
CA ASP A 111 -12.03 -3.99 -0.27
C ASP A 111 -11.04 -3.45 0.77
N ALA A 112 -10.07 -2.66 0.32
CA ALA A 112 -9.09 -2.02 1.20
C ALA A 112 -9.72 -1.03 2.22
N SER A 113 -10.96 -0.60 1.99
CA SER A 113 -11.73 0.24 2.92
C SER A 113 -12.53 -0.55 3.96
N ASP A 114 -12.65 -1.89 3.81
CA ASP A 114 -13.35 -2.78 4.74
C ASP A 114 -12.42 -3.88 5.26
N LEU A 115 -11.81 -3.64 6.39
CA LEU A 115 -10.84 -4.52 7.02
C LEU A 115 -11.41 -5.26 8.25
N ALA A 116 -12.73 -5.48 8.30
CA ALA A 116 -13.37 -6.11 9.45
C ALA A 116 -12.84 -7.53 9.74
N LEU A 117 -12.49 -8.28 8.69
CA LEU A 117 -11.97 -9.65 8.79
C LEU A 117 -10.45 -9.73 8.95
N VAL A 118 -9.74 -8.61 8.82
CA VAL A 118 -8.28 -8.56 8.94
C VAL A 118 -7.91 -8.34 10.41
N PRO A 119 -6.98 -9.13 11.00
CA PRO A 119 -6.51 -8.88 12.35
C PRO A 119 -5.75 -7.57 12.45
N GLN A 120 -5.51 -7.09 13.67
CA GLN A 120 -4.58 -5.99 13.92
C GLN A 120 -3.17 -6.43 13.48
N CYS A 121 -2.52 -5.64 12.63
CA CYS A 121 -1.18 -5.87 12.11
C CYS A 121 -0.17 -4.88 12.70
N ASP A 122 1.11 -5.08 12.44
CA ASP A 122 2.12 -4.16 12.95
C ASP A 122 2.41 -3.05 11.94
N ILE A 123 2.46 -3.38 10.65
CA ILE A 123 2.68 -2.45 9.55
C ILE A 123 1.68 -2.72 8.43
N SER A 124 1.13 -1.65 7.83
CA SER A 124 0.39 -1.73 6.57
C SER A 124 1.22 -1.19 5.41
N ILE A 125 1.27 -1.94 4.31
CA ILE A 125 1.93 -1.57 3.06
C ILE A 125 0.86 -1.41 1.98
N ILE A 126 0.97 -0.33 1.18
CA ILE A 126 0.04 -0.01 0.11
C ILE A 126 0.87 0.28 -1.15
N SER A 127 1.00 -0.73 -2.01
CA SER A 127 1.84 -0.63 -3.21
C SER A 127 1.00 -0.56 -4.49
N GLY A 128 0.92 0.62 -5.09
CA GLY A 128 0.26 0.84 -6.38
C GLY A 128 -1.27 0.88 -6.37
N LEU A 129 -1.91 0.71 -5.22
CA LEU A 129 -3.37 0.74 -5.08
C LEU A 129 -3.98 2.06 -5.57
N PHE A 130 -3.30 3.17 -5.35
CA PHE A 130 -3.80 4.52 -5.63
C PHE A 130 -3.53 5.02 -7.05
N ASN A 131 -2.91 4.20 -7.90
CA ASN A 131 -2.53 4.62 -9.25
C ASN A 131 -3.68 4.55 -10.26
N PHE A 132 -4.82 3.93 -9.92
CA PHE A 132 -5.99 3.89 -10.79
C PHE A 132 -6.81 5.17 -10.66
N LYS A 133 -7.12 5.82 -11.80
CA LYS A 133 -7.97 7.00 -11.83
C LYS A 133 -9.43 6.58 -11.72
N LEU A 134 -10.09 6.99 -10.66
CA LEU A 134 -11.52 6.78 -10.45
C LEU A 134 -12.33 7.67 -11.41
N GLU A 135 -13.44 7.17 -11.92
CA GLU A 135 -14.32 7.90 -12.83
C GLU A 135 -15.55 8.44 -12.12
N SER A 136 -16.10 7.67 -11.17
CA SER A 136 -17.32 7.99 -10.43
C SER A 136 -17.02 8.45 -9.00
N GLY A 137 -15.86 8.05 -8.44
CA GLY A 137 -15.43 8.40 -7.10
C GLY A 137 -14.45 9.58 -7.07
N ASP A 138 -13.92 9.81 -5.86
CA ASP A 138 -12.89 10.81 -5.62
C ASP A 138 -11.61 10.14 -5.12
N ASN A 139 -10.55 10.19 -5.93
CA ASN A 139 -9.25 9.60 -5.60
C ASN A 139 -8.68 10.11 -4.27
N TYR A 140 -8.75 11.41 -3.97
CA TYR A 140 -8.17 11.93 -2.73
C TYR A 140 -8.95 11.51 -1.49
N SER A 141 -10.29 11.49 -1.56
CA SER A 141 -11.12 10.96 -0.47
C SER A 141 -10.92 9.46 -0.26
N PHE A 142 -10.74 8.68 -1.35
CA PHE A 142 -10.40 7.26 -1.27
C PHE A 142 -9.03 7.04 -0.63
N ILE A 143 -8.02 7.82 -1.02
CA ILE A 143 -6.68 7.79 -0.42
C ILE A 143 -6.74 8.12 1.07
N GLU A 144 -7.44 9.21 1.44
CA GLU A 144 -7.58 9.63 2.84
C GLU A 144 -8.22 8.53 3.70
N GLN A 145 -9.34 7.98 3.23
CA GLN A 145 -10.04 6.91 3.94
C GLN A 145 -9.17 5.66 4.08
N THR A 146 -8.51 5.24 3.01
CA THR A 146 -7.66 4.05 3.02
C THR A 146 -6.43 4.23 3.91
N LEU A 147 -5.76 5.38 3.86
CA LEU A 147 -4.63 5.67 4.74
C LEU A 147 -5.04 5.71 6.22
N LYS A 148 -6.19 6.31 6.56
CA LYS A 148 -6.74 6.29 7.92
C LYS A 148 -7.00 4.86 8.40
N THR A 149 -7.69 4.07 7.59
CA THR A 149 -8.01 2.67 7.92
C THR A 149 -6.75 1.82 8.07
N ALA A 150 -5.79 1.95 7.16
CA ALA A 150 -4.49 1.27 7.23
C ALA A 150 -3.71 1.67 8.49
N PHE A 151 -3.68 2.95 8.81
CA PHE A 151 -3.01 3.47 9.99
C PHE A 151 -3.67 2.97 11.28
N GLU A 152 -5.00 2.96 11.36
CA GLU A 152 -5.75 2.44 12.51
C GLU A 152 -5.52 0.94 12.72
N LYS A 153 -5.46 0.15 11.63
CA LYS A 153 -5.20 -1.30 11.65
C LYS A 153 -3.76 -1.67 11.96
N SER A 154 -2.84 -0.72 11.99
CA SER A 154 -1.42 -0.96 12.25
C SER A 154 -1.04 -0.56 13.66
N ASN A 155 -0.13 -1.32 14.30
CA ASN A 155 0.42 -0.96 15.61
C ASN A 155 1.53 0.10 15.50
N SER A 156 2.32 0.06 14.41
CA SER A 156 3.49 0.94 14.23
C SER A 156 3.30 1.98 13.14
N GLY A 157 2.54 1.69 12.07
CA GLY A 157 2.27 2.66 11.02
C GLY A 157 1.99 2.06 9.67
N CYS A 158 1.95 2.90 8.62
CA CYS A 158 1.73 2.45 7.26
C CYS A 158 2.62 3.18 6.25
N ALA A 159 2.87 2.54 5.10
CA ALA A 159 3.58 3.12 3.97
C ALA A 159 2.76 2.97 2.68
N ALA A 160 2.81 3.99 1.83
CA ALA A 160 2.16 3.97 0.53
C ALA A 160 3.03 4.66 -0.53
N ASN A 161 2.92 4.20 -1.80
CA ASN A 161 3.53 4.90 -2.94
C ASN A 161 2.46 5.45 -3.89
N PHE A 162 2.85 6.45 -4.66
CA PHE A 162 2.00 7.20 -5.58
C PHE A 162 2.77 7.55 -6.85
N VAL A 163 2.09 7.54 -7.99
CA VAL A 163 2.58 8.22 -9.19
C VAL A 163 2.37 9.73 -8.98
N THR A 164 3.45 10.53 -9.17
CA THR A 164 3.38 11.98 -8.97
C THR A 164 2.77 12.72 -10.17
N ASP A 165 2.20 13.89 -9.94
CA ASP A 165 1.80 14.84 -11.00
C ASP A 165 2.99 15.64 -11.59
N ARG A 166 4.20 15.47 -11.02
CA ARG A 166 5.45 16.11 -11.49
C ARG A 166 6.12 15.25 -12.57
N VAL A 167 5.40 15.03 -13.67
CA VAL A 167 5.83 14.21 -14.83
C VAL A 167 5.61 14.96 -16.12
N ASP A 168 6.39 14.60 -17.17
CA ASP A 168 6.30 15.25 -18.49
C ASP A 168 5.13 14.70 -19.33
N TYR A 169 4.55 13.56 -18.94
CA TYR A 169 3.40 12.96 -19.64
C TYR A 169 2.47 12.27 -18.62
N THR A 170 1.21 12.10 -18.99
CA THR A 170 0.19 11.41 -18.21
C THR A 170 -0.48 10.33 -19.05
N GLU A 171 -1.00 9.30 -18.40
CA GLU A 171 -1.82 8.25 -19.00
C GLU A 171 -3.27 8.40 -18.50
N ASP A 172 -4.25 8.23 -19.38
CA ASP A 172 -5.67 8.51 -19.06
C ASP A 172 -6.21 7.74 -17.86
N LEU A 173 -5.73 6.51 -17.66
CA LEU A 173 -6.17 5.61 -16.59
C LEU A 173 -5.34 5.72 -15.30
N ILE A 174 -4.28 6.54 -15.31
CA ILE A 174 -3.40 6.71 -14.16
C ILE A 174 -3.77 7.98 -13.40
N PHE A 175 -3.96 7.82 -12.12
CA PHE A 175 -4.11 8.95 -11.20
C PHE A 175 -2.73 9.43 -10.78
N ASN A 176 -2.43 10.69 -11.15
CA ASN A 176 -1.20 11.37 -10.76
C ASN A 176 -1.48 12.22 -9.51
N ALA A 177 -0.99 11.78 -8.37
CA ALA A 177 -1.21 12.43 -7.09
C ALA A 177 -0.30 13.65 -6.91
N ARG A 178 -0.85 14.73 -6.35
CA ARG A 178 -0.09 15.91 -5.92
C ARG A 178 0.55 15.62 -4.57
N PRO A 179 1.89 15.66 -4.46
CA PRO A 179 2.59 15.37 -3.20
C PRO A 179 2.15 16.26 -2.04
N GLU A 180 1.86 17.54 -2.31
CA GLU A 180 1.41 18.51 -1.32
C GLU A 180 0.04 18.14 -0.74
N THR A 181 -0.87 17.62 -1.58
CA THR A 181 -2.18 17.14 -1.15
C THR A 181 -2.06 15.88 -0.30
N ILE A 182 -1.21 14.93 -0.72
CA ILE A 182 -0.96 13.71 0.06
C ILE A 182 -0.32 14.05 1.40
N LEU A 183 0.63 14.98 1.45
CA LEU A 183 1.21 15.44 2.70
C LEU A 183 0.16 16.08 3.62
N THR A 184 -0.75 16.88 3.09
CA THR A 184 -1.84 17.48 3.86
C THR A 184 -2.76 16.42 4.46
N ILE A 185 -3.16 15.41 3.66
CA ILE A 185 -3.95 14.27 4.14
C ILE A 185 -3.21 13.54 5.27
N ALA A 186 -1.93 13.22 5.07
CA ALA A 186 -1.13 12.49 6.03
C ALA A 186 -0.94 13.26 7.35
N LEU A 187 -0.74 14.59 7.30
CA LEU A 187 -0.66 15.46 8.49
C LEU A 187 -1.97 15.51 9.27
N GLY A 188 -3.11 15.24 8.62
CA GLY A 188 -4.41 15.05 9.28
C GLY A 188 -4.51 13.73 10.06
N ILE A 189 -3.62 12.76 9.79
CA ILE A 189 -3.60 11.44 10.44
C ILE A 189 -2.55 11.41 11.57
N THR A 190 -1.33 11.82 11.27
CA THR A 190 -0.20 11.86 12.23
C THR A 190 0.76 13.00 11.89
N LYS A 191 1.55 13.42 12.88
CA LYS A 191 2.63 14.40 12.68
C LYS A 191 3.99 13.74 12.41
N ASN A 192 4.09 12.43 12.59
CA ASN A 192 5.34 11.68 12.39
C ASN A 192 5.35 11.05 11.00
N ILE A 193 5.85 11.80 10.03
CA ILE A 193 5.79 11.48 8.60
C ILE A 193 7.18 11.57 7.99
N ALA A 194 7.48 10.62 7.09
CA ALA A 194 8.58 10.74 6.14
C ALA A 194 8.04 10.64 4.71
N MET A 195 8.63 11.39 3.79
CA MET A 195 8.37 11.28 2.34
C MET A 195 9.67 11.03 1.60
N ARG A 196 9.62 10.21 0.53
CA ARG A 196 10.78 9.88 -0.28
C ARG A 196 10.46 10.06 -1.77
N PHE A 197 11.38 10.73 -2.47
CA PHE A 197 11.34 10.99 -3.92
C PHE A 197 12.61 10.49 -4.63
N ASP A 198 13.50 9.82 -3.92
CA ASP A 198 14.88 9.57 -4.31
C ASP A 198 15.12 8.20 -4.99
N TYR A 199 14.04 7.54 -5.46
CA TYR A 199 14.15 6.18 -6.02
C TYR A 199 13.62 6.03 -7.46
N MET A 200 12.57 6.76 -7.83
CA MET A 200 12.07 6.84 -9.22
C MET A 200 11.57 8.25 -9.52
N PRO A 201 11.86 8.80 -10.74
CA PRO A 201 11.57 10.20 -11.06
C PRO A 201 10.06 10.52 -11.17
N PHE A 202 9.22 9.49 -11.30
CA PHE A 202 7.76 9.63 -11.47
C PHE A 202 6.95 9.11 -10.28
N GLU A 203 7.61 8.78 -9.17
CA GLU A 203 6.96 8.27 -7.96
C GLU A 203 7.50 8.91 -6.70
N PHE A 204 6.65 8.87 -5.67
CA PHE A 204 7.04 9.15 -4.30
C PHE A 204 6.37 8.18 -3.35
N SER A 205 6.95 8.03 -2.16
CA SER A 205 6.40 7.24 -1.07
C SER A 205 6.22 8.09 0.17
N ILE A 206 5.20 7.73 0.98
CA ILE A 206 4.95 8.32 2.28
C ILE A 206 4.92 7.25 3.36
N PHE A 207 5.43 7.59 4.54
CA PHE A 207 5.48 6.74 5.72
C PHE A 207 4.81 7.48 6.86
N LEU A 208 3.78 6.89 7.44
CA LEU A 208 3.03 7.40 8.58
C LEU A 208 3.37 6.53 9.79
N ASN A 209 4.00 7.11 10.81
CA ASN A 209 4.44 6.38 11.99
C ASN A 209 3.60 6.73 13.22
N LYS A 210 3.26 5.70 14.04
CA LYS A 210 2.52 5.85 15.30
C LYS A 210 3.44 6.18 16.48
N HIS A 211 4.70 5.74 16.42
CA HIS A 211 5.63 6.00 17.52
C HIS A 211 6.09 7.45 17.50
N GLN A 212 5.53 8.22 18.38
CA GLN A 212 5.85 9.64 18.61
C GLN A 212 6.75 9.79 19.85
N SER A 213 7.77 8.93 19.99
CA SER A 213 8.73 9.16 21.05
C SER A 213 9.57 10.37 20.67
N PHE A 214 9.26 11.49 21.29
CA PHE A 214 9.98 12.73 21.17
C PHE A 214 10.78 12.95 22.45
N ASP A 215 12.10 13.01 22.35
CA ASP A 215 12.97 13.42 23.43
C ASP A 215 13.19 14.94 23.35
N PRO A 216 12.62 15.73 24.26
CA PRO A 216 12.75 17.18 24.24
C PRO A 216 14.20 17.66 24.30
N SER A 217 15.12 16.85 24.87
CA SER A 217 16.54 17.20 25.01
C SER A 217 17.31 17.17 23.70
N VAL A 218 16.85 16.41 22.72
CA VAL A 218 17.52 16.24 21.42
C VAL A 218 16.69 16.69 20.22
N ALA A 219 15.43 17.05 20.43
CA ALA A 219 14.51 17.53 19.39
C ALA A 219 14.42 16.65 18.13
N VAL A 220 14.63 15.32 18.24
CA VAL A 220 14.51 14.34 17.17
C VAL A 220 13.72 13.11 17.61
N PHE A 221 12.99 12.50 16.68
CA PHE A 221 12.26 11.25 16.92
C PHE A 221 13.23 10.06 17.02
N ASP A 222 12.94 9.09 17.87
CA ASP A 222 13.79 7.91 18.07
C ASP A 222 13.98 7.09 16.79
N SER A 223 12.99 7.10 15.86
CA SER A 223 13.10 6.44 14.58
C SER A 223 14.24 6.96 13.68
N ILE A 224 14.78 8.14 13.98
CA ILE A 224 15.90 8.75 13.23
C ILE A 224 17.24 8.43 13.89
N ARG A 225 17.25 7.97 15.14
CA ARG A 225 18.49 7.78 15.88
C ARG A 225 19.31 6.58 15.46
N GLY A 226 18.78 5.68 14.57
CA GLY A 226 19.51 4.46 14.22
C GLY A 226 20.18 3.82 15.46
N ASP A 227 20.42 2.56 15.52
CA ASP A 227 20.94 1.81 16.65
C ASP A 227 22.22 2.39 17.37
N ALA A 228 22.17 3.64 17.78
CA ALA A 228 23.17 4.22 18.67
C ALA A 228 22.78 3.92 20.14
N ARG A 229 22.61 2.65 20.47
CA ARG A 229 22.72 2.12 21.81
C ARG A 229 23.76 1.00 21.77
N GLU A 230 25.02 1.37 21.91
CA GLU A 230 26.01 0.51 22.52
C GLU A 230 25.83 0.51 24.06
#